data_691fe7a795555c3985c45a2321bfd61b
#
_entry.id   691fe7a795555c3985c45a2321bfd61b
#
_cell.length_a   1.000
_cell.length_b   1.000
_cell.length_c   1.000
_cell.angle_alpha   90.00
_cell.angle_beta   90.00
_cell.angle_gamma   90.00
#
_symmetry.space_group_name_H-M   'P 1'
#
loop_
_entity.id
_entity.type
_entity.pdbx_description
1 polymer ?
#
loop_
_entity_poly.entity_id
_entity_poly.type
_entity_poly.pdbx_seq_one_letter_code
_entity_poly.pdbx_strand_id
1 'polypeptide(L)' 'MIDQLRERLGELTQEYQIGEAQLRDVVRQDALLRETLLRISGAMQVLEELCQAEEAREVPQP' A
#
# COMPACT_ATOMS: atom_id res chain seq x y z
N MET A 1 6.40 -1.89 46.02
CA MET A 1 5.15 -1.85 45.22
C MET A 1 5.15 -0.80 44.14
N ILE A 2 5.43 0.45 44.48
CA ILE A 2 5.46 1.52 43.47
C ILE A 2 6.53 1.34 42.41
N ASP A 3 7.68 0.77 42.79
CA ASP A 3 8.77 0.53 41.85
C ASP A 3 8.39 -0.50 40.80
N GLN A 4 7.64 -1.53 41.17
CA GLN A 4 7.15 -2.54 40.25
C GLN A 4 6.15 -1.96 39.29
N LEU A 5 5.28 -1.04 39.75
CA LEU A 5 4.31 -0.36 38.93
C LEU A 5 5.00 0.56 37.91
N ARG A 6 6.01 1.29 38.36
CA ARG A 6 6.80 2.15 37.45
C ARG A 6 7.56 1.36 36.42
N GLU A 7 8.13 0.24 36.83
CA GLU A 7 8.83 -0.64 35.91
C GLU A 7 7.89 -1.17 34.82
N ARG A 8 6.71 -1.64 35.25
CA ARG A 8 5.71 -2.12 34.29
C ARG A 8 5.20 -1.02 33.38
N LEU A 9 5.00 0.18 33.93
CA LEU A 9 4.61 1.34 33.13
C LEU A 9 5.68 1.66 32.08
N GLY A 10 6.95 1.59 32.45
CA GLY A 10 8.05 1.82 31.51
C GLY A 10 8.06 0.80 30.39
N GLU A 11 7.85 -0.47 30.71
CA GLU A 11 7.78 -1.54 29.70
C GLU A 11 6.64 -1.32 28.73
N LEU A 12 5.45 -1.02 29.25
CA LEU A 12 4.26 -0.79 28.43
C LEU A 12 4.41 0.47 27.57
N THR A 13 5.00 1.50 28.11
CA THR A 13 5.27 2.74 27.37
C THR A 13 6.19 2.45 26.20
N GLN A 14 7.22 1.64 26.41
CA GLN A 14 8.14 1.26 25.36
C GLN A 14 7.44 0.42 24.27
N GLU A 15 6.63 -0.56 24.68
CA GLU A 15 5.85 -1.38 23.75
C GLU A 15 4.90 -0.52 22.92
N TYR A 16 4.28 0.45 23.56
CA TYR A 16 3.38 1.38 22.88
C TYR A 16 4.11 2.22 21.83
N GLN A 17 5.28 2.75 22.17
CA GLN A 17 6.09 3.54 21.24
C GLN A 17 6.56 2.72 20.05
N ILE A 18 6.94 1.46 20.27
CA ILE A 18 7.33 0.54 19.20
C ILE A 18 6.13 0.30 18.28
N GLY A 19 4.96 0.04 18.87
CA GLY A 19 3.74 -0.18 18.12
C GLY A 19 3.35 1.03 17.27
N GLU A 20 3.46 2.24 17.83
CA GLU A 20 3.20 3.47 17.10
C GLU A 20 4.14 3.63 15.90
N ALA A 21 5.42 3.33 16.10
CA ALA A 21 6.41 3.42 15.02
C ALA A 21 6.10 2.43 13.91
N GLN A 22 5.72 1.20 14.26
CA GLN A 22 5.32 0.18 13.30
C GLN A 22 4.08 0.60 12.53
N LEU A 23 3.11 1.18 13.22
CA LEU A 23 1.89 1.65 12.58
C LEU A 23 2.19 2.75 11.54
N ARG A 24 3.07 3.70 11.89
CA ARG A 24 3.47 4.74 10.94
C ARG A 24 4.12 4.15 9.70
N ASP A 25 4.94 3.11 9.86
CA ASP A 25 5.58 2.43 8.73
C ASP A 25 4.55 1.74 7.84
N VAL A 26 3.59 1.03 8.44
CA VAL A 26 2.52 0.35 7.70
C VAL A 26 1.67 1.35 6.93
N VAL A 27 1.31 2.47 7.55
CA VAL A 27 0.53 3.53 6.89
C VAL A 27 1.30 4.10 5.69
N ARG A 28 2.60 4.32 5.84
CA ARG A 28 3.45 4.81 4.75
C ARG A 28 3.52 3.79 3.62
N GLN A 29 3.73 2.52 3.94
CA GLN A 29 3.77 1.44 2.95
C GLN A 29 2.43 1.31 2.22
N ASP A 30 1.32 1.44 2.94
CA ASP A 30 -0.02 1.43 2.36
C ASP A 30 -0.17 2.53 1.31
N ALA A 31 0.24 3.74 1.64
CA ALA A 31 0.17 4.88 0.72
C ALA A 31 1.01 4.65 -0.54
N LEU A 32 2.23 4.13 -0.38
CA LEU A 32 3.11 3.83 -1.50
C LEU A 32 2.55 2.74 -2.40
N LEU A 33 1.96 1.70 -1.82
CA LEU A 33 1.33 0.63 -2.58
C LEU A 33 0.11 1.11 -3.34
N ARG A 34 -0.71 1.95 -2.73
CA ARG A 34 -1.87 2.55 -3.40
C ARG A 34 -1.44 3.37 -4.62
N GLU A 35 -0.39 4.14 -4.47
CA GLU A 35 0.18 4.93 -5.55
C GLU A 35 0.67 4.04 -6.70
N THR A 36 1.37 2.96 -6.36
CA THR A 36 1.85 1.98 -7.33
C THR A 36 0.70 1.31 -8.07
N LEU A 37 -0.34 0.91 -7.35
CA LEU A 37 -1.52 0.27 -7.95
C LEU A 37 -2.25 1.21 -8.90
N LEU A 38 -2.37 2.48 -8.54
CA LEU A 38 -2.97 3.49 -9.42
C LEU A 38 -2.19 3.63 -10.72
N ARG A 39 -0.86 3.69 -10.64
CA ARG A 39 0.00 3.80 -11.82
C ARG A 39 -0.14 2.58 -12.72
N ILE A 40 -0.11 1.39 -12.13
CA ILE A 40 -0.25 0.13 -12.88
C ILE A 40 -1.64 0.05 -13.52
N SER A 41 -2.66 0.39 -12.75
CA SER A 41 -4.05 0.38 -13.25
C SER A 41 -4.21 1.31 -14.46
N GLY A 42 -3.62 2.50 -14.40
CA GLY A 42 -3.63 3.43 -15.51
C GLY A 42 -2.93 2.89 -16.75
N ALA A 43 -1.78 2.26 -16.56
CA ALA A 43 -1.03 1.64 -17.65
C ALA A 43 -1.81 0.48 -18.27
N MET A 44 -2.43 -0.36 -17.44
CA MET A 44 -3.27 -1.46 -17.90
C MET A 44 -4.43 -0.95 -18.76
N GLN A 45 -5.08 0.12 -18.31
CA GLN A 45 -6.20 0.71 -19.03
C GLN A 45 -5.78 1.18 -20.43
N VAL A 46 -4.67 1.90 -20.53
CA VAL A 46 -4.15 2.37 -21.81
C VAL A 46 -3.81 1.22 -22.74
N LEU A 47 -3.14 0.19 -22.21
CA LEU A 47 -2.78 -1.00 -23.00
C LEU A 47 -4.02 -1.76 -23.47
N GLU A 48 -5.05 -1.87 -22.63
CA GLU A 48 -6.31 -2.50 -23.02
C GLU A 48 -6.97 -1.74 -24.17
N GLU A 49 -6.99 -0.41 -24.10
CA GLU A 49 -7.54 0.43 -25.16
C GLU A 49 -6.76 0.25 -26.48
N LEU A 50 -5.43 0.18 -26.39
CA LEU A 50 -4.60 -0.03 -27.57
C LEU A 50 -4.78 -1.44 -28.14
N CYS A 51 -4.92 -2.45 -27.31
CA CYS A 51 -5.21 -3.81 -27.74
C CYS A 51 -6.54 -3.88 -28.49
N GLN A 52 -7.56 -3.24 -27.93
CA GLN A 52 -8.88 -3.19 -28.58
C GLN A 52 -8.81 -2.47 -29.93
N ALA A 53 -8.05 -1.40 -30.03
CA ALA A 53 -7.85 -0.67 -31.26
C ALA A 53 -7.16 -1.52 -32.32
N GLU A 54 -6.12 -2.28 -31.94
CA GLU A 54 -5.41 -3.18 -32.85
C GLU A 54 -6.28 -4.36 -33.28
N GLU A 55 -7.05 -4.93 -32.37
CA GLU A 55 -7.99 -6.01 -32.71
C GLU A 55 -9.03 -5.53 -33.72
N ALA A 56 -9.52 -4.31 -33.57
CA ALA A 56 -10.46 -3.73 -34.52
C ALA A 56 -9.84 -3.56 -35.91
N ARG A 57 -8.54 -3.27 -35.99
CA ARG A 57 -7.84 -3.16 -37.27
C ARG A 57 -7.62 -4.50 -37.96
N GLU A 58 -7.49 -5.56 -37.16
CA GLU A 58 -7.21 -6.90 -37.64
C GLU A 58 -8.44 -7.63 -38.14
N VAL A 59 -9.64 -7.02 -38.01
CA VAL A 59 -10.85 -7.62 -38.55
C VAL A 59 -10.70 -7.77 -40.06
N PRO A 60 -10.82 -8.99 -40.61
CA PRO A 60 -10.67 -9.21 -42.04
C PRO A 60 -11.70 -8.42 -42.82
N GLN A 61 -11.23 -7.71 -43.81
CA GLN A 61 -12.12 -7.01 -44.75
C GLN A 61 -12.77 -8.04 -45.66
N PRO A 62 -14.07 -7.92 -45.93
CA PRO A 62 -14.76 -8.82 -46.85
C PRO A 62 -14.23 -8.70 -48.29
#